data_c0ec27241f42ad8ed5d3c59b200b37e6
#
_entry.id   c0ec27241f42ad8ed5d3c59b200b37e6
#
_cell.length_a   1.000
_cell.length_b   1.000
_cell.length_c   1.000
_cell.angle_alpha   90.00
_cell.angle_beta   90.00
_cell.angle_gamma   90.00
#
_symmetry.space_group_name_H-M   'P 1'
#
loop_
_entity.id
_entity.type
_entity.pdbx_description
1 polymer ?
#
loop_
_entity_poly.entity_id
_entity_poly.type
_entity_poly.pdbx_seq_one_letter_code
_entity_poly.pdbx_strand_id
1 'polypeptide(L)'
;LGDQAASLEQTGDGVLVTTESGTSIKATVLLITSGIGAFRPRPLPAADEFTGAGIVFFVPKLDVHAGQDVVIVGGGDSAFDWALSLHPIAASVTLVHRREAFRAHAGTVDKVRELGVRLVTSSEVTGIEGADHVTGVRVTHKQTGDEQRLPADAVVAALGFIASIGPLADWGMELDKRHLTVDTTMATTLPHVYAAGDIATYPGKVPLISVGFGEAALAVNNAAPLIDPTHGVFPGHSSGESSA
;
A
#
# COMPACT_ATOMS: atom_id res chain seq x y z
N LEU A 1 12.68 -7.40 -15.19
CA LEU A 1 12.46 -6.86 -13.84
C LEU A 1 12.81 -5.37 -13.82
N GLY A 2 12.09 -4.59 -13.01
CA GLY A 2 12.31 -3.14 -12.92
C GLY A 2 11.74 -2.33 -14.08
N ASP A 3 10.86 -2.92 -14.89
CA ASP A 3 10.19 -2.26 -16.01
C ASP A 3 8.68 -2.44 -15.85
N GLN A 4 7.95 -1.34 -15.86
CA GLN A 4 6.52 -1.32 -15.61
C GLN A 4 5.75 -1.58 -16.89
N ALA A 5 4.73 -2.44 -16.83
CA ALA A 5 3.79 -2.63 -17.94
C ALA A 5 2.94 -1.36 -18.11
N ALA A 6 2.93 -0.80 -19.32
CA ALA A 6 2.27 0.48 -19.64
C ALA A 6 0.96 0.27 -20.39
N SER A 7 0.89 -0.65 -21.35
CA SER A 7 -0.31 -0.91 -22.14
C SER A 7 -0.53 -2.39 -22.41
N LEU A 8 -1.79 -2.74 -22.69
CA LEU A 8 -2.23 -4.05 -23.10
C LEU A 8 -3.05 -3.93 -24.38
N GLU A 9 -2.73 -4.75 -25.37
CA GLU A 9 -3.50 -4.89 -26.60
C GLU A 9 -3.95 -6.35 -26.77
N GLN A 10 -5.21 -6.57 -27.17
CA GLN A 10 -5.70 -7.89 -27.52
C GLN A 10 -5.20 -8.28 -28.92
N THR A 11 -4.71 -9.49 -29.05
CA THR A 11 -4.35 -10.09 -30.35
C THR A 11 -5.30 -11.25 -30.69
N GLY A 12 -5.24 -11.78 -31.91
CA GLY A 12 -6.14 -12.88 -32.28
C GLY A 12 -5.93 -14.17 -31.50
N ASP A 13 -4.76 -14.34 -30.86
CA ASP A 13 -4.32 -15.58 -30.21
C ASP A 13 -3.73 -15.33 -28.81
N GLY A 14 -3.96 -14.12 -28.25
CA GLY A 14 -3.44 -13.75 -26.93
C GLY A 14 -3.40 -12.25 -26.72
N VAL A 15 -2.32 -11.77 -26.13
CA VAL A 15 -2.12 -10.37 -25.74
C VAL A 15 -0.73 -9.86 -26.11
N LEU A 16 -0.64 -8.57 -26.33
CA LEU A 16 0.62 -7.83 -26.44
C LEU A 16 0.71 -6.83 -25.29
N VAL A 17 1.74 -6.99 -24.44
CA VAL A 17 2.03 -6.07 -23.34
C VAL A 17 3.23 -5.23 -23.73
N THR A 18 3.10 -3.90 -23.63
CA THR A 18 4.22 -2.98 -23.83
C THR A 18 4.58 -2.31 -22.50
N THR A 19 5.86 -2.24 -22.21
CA THR A 19 6.40 -1.65 -20.99
C THR A 19 6.75 -0.17 -21.18
N GLU A 20 7.00 0.56 -20.08
CA GLU A 20 7.42 1.97 -20.12
C GLU A 20 8.74 2.17 -20.89
N SER A 21 9.65 1.18 -20.87
CA SER A 21 10.89 1.23 -21.67
C SER A 21 10.69 0.98 -23.17
N GLY A 22 9.47 0.62 -23.59
CA GLY A 22 9.15 0.29 -24.99
C GLY A 22 9.34 -1.18 -25.35
N THR A 23 9.67 -2.06 -24.38
CA THR A 23 9.74 -3.49 -24.62
C THR A 23 8.34 -4.06 -24.85
N SER A 24 8.14 -4.79 -25.95
CA SER A 24 6.88 -5.46 -26.29
C SER A 24 6.98 -6.97 -26.09
N ILE A 25 5.99 -7.53 -25.38
CA ILE A 25 5.91 -8.96 -25.03
C ILE A 25 4.61 -9.51 -25.57
N LYS A 26 4.68 -10.42 -26.55
CA LYS A 26 3.50 -11.18 -27.01
C LYS A 26 3.38 -12.44 -26.16
N ALA A 27 2.17 -12.70 -25.65
CA ALA A 27 1.86 -13.86 -24.82
C ALA A 27 0.48 -14.43 -25.15
N THR A 28 0.34 -15.75 -25.06
CA THR A 28 -0.95 -16.43 -25.18
C THR A 28 -1.86 -16.12 -24.01
N VAL A 29 -1.27 -15.95 -22.80
CA VAL A 29 -2.00 -15.66 -21.55
C VAL A 29 -1.20 -14.66 -20.73
N LEU A 30 -1.91 -13.75 -20.08
CA LEU A 30 -1.39 -12.85 -19.06
C LEU A 30 -2.03 -13.17 -17.71
N LEU A 31 -1.23 -13.41 -16.68
CA LEU A 31 -1.68 -13.48 -15.29
C LEU A 31 -1.20 -12.24 -14.51
N ILE A 32 -2.15 -11.45 -14.02
CA ILE A 32 -1.91 -10.23 -13.24
C ILE A 32 -1.88 -10.57 -11.75
N THR A 33 -0.74 -10.31 -11.10
CA THR A 33 -0.52 -10.54 -9.67
C THR A 33 0.05 -9.30 -8.97
N SER A 34 -0.41 -8.12 -9.37
CA SER A 34 0.12 -6.82 -8.96
C SER A 34 -0.23 -6.40 -7.51
N GLY A 35 -0.91 -7.28 -6.76
CA GLY A 35 -1.39 -6.94 -5.42
C GLY A 35 -2.36 -5.77 -5.47
N ILE A 36 -2.26 -4.83 -4.54
CA ILE A 36 -3.08 -3.62 -4.53
C ILE A 36 -2.44 -2.46 -5.32
N GLY A 37 -1.44 -2.77 -6.14
CA GLY A 37 -0.71 -1.81 -6.97
C GLY A 37 0.40 -1.07 -6.24
N ALA A 38 0.80 0.07 -6.79
CA ALA A 38 1.84 0.91 -6.20
C ALA A 38 1.32 1.65 -4.98
N PHE A 39 2.11 1.59 -3.88
CA PHE A 39 1.87 2.36 -2.68
C PHE A 39 2.65 3.66 -2.72
N ARG A 40 1.93 4.77 -2.58
CA ARG A 40 2.55 6.07 -2.33
C ARG A 40 2.09 6.57 -0.97
N PRO A 41 3.00 7.05 -0.10
CA PRO A 41 2.61 7.70 1.14
C PRO A 41 1.66 8.86 0.83
N ARG A 42 0.66 9.06 1.69
CA ARG A 42 -0.13 10.28 1.61
C ARG A 42 0.77 11.46 1.93
N PRO A 43 0.81 12.51 1.10
CA PRO A 43 1.60 13.69 1.38
C PRO A 43 1.15 14.33 2.69
N LEU A 44 2.07 14.97 3.37
CA LEU A 44 1.80 15.93 4.45
C LEU A 44 1.75 17.32 3.79
N PRO A 45 0.58 17.96 3.63
CA PRO A 45 0.49 19.20 2.86
C PRO A 45 1.41 20.31 3.34
N ALA A 46 1.62 20.40 4.68
CA ALA A 46 2.54 21.35 5.27
C ALA A 46 4.02 21.16 4.87
N ALA A 47 4.35 20.02 4.23
CA ALA A 47 5.70 19.69 3.81
C ALA A 47 5.95 19.96 2.31
N ASP A 48 4.95 20.39 1.56
CA ASP A 48 5.07 20.55 0.11
C ASP A 48 6.13 21.59 -0.29
N GLU A 49 6.33 22.61 0.54
CA GLU A 49 7.33 23.67 0.32
C GLU A 49 8.65 23.41 1.06
N PHE A 50 8.73 22.36 1.87
CA PHE A 50 9.92 22.05 2.65
C PHE A 50 10.84 21.08 1.89
N THR A 51 12.03 21.55 1.56
CA THR A 51 13.04 20.80 0.76
C THR A 51 14.13 20.16 1.62
N GLY A 52 14.14 20.42 2.93
CA GLY A 52 15.13 19.87 3.87
C GLY A 52 14.84 18.43 4.29
N ALA A 53 15.77 17.86 5.05
CA ALA A 53 15.64 16.52 5.62
C ALA A 53 14.85 16.53 6.94
N GLY A 54 14.47 15.33 7.42
CA GLY A 54 13.81 15.13 8.71
C GLY A 54 12.32 14.76 8.61
N ILE A 55 11.75 14.69 7.39
CA ILE A 55 10.39 14.18 7.18
C ILE A 55 10.46 12.76 6.63
N VAL A 56 9.80 11.82 7.31
CA VAL A 56 9.75 10.41 6.91
C VAL A 56 8.31 9.90 6.92
N PHE A 57 8.01 8.97 6.02
CA PHE A 57 6.70 8.32 5.93
C PHE A 57 6.71 6.90 6.49
N PHE A 58 7.88 6.40 6.78
CA PHE A 58 8.15 5.10 7.39
C PHE A 58 9.46 5.18 8.16
N VAL A 59 9.60 4.44 9.27
CA VAL A 59 10.81 4.43 10.10
C VAL A 59 11.54 3.09 9.93
N PRO A 60 12.50 2.98 8.99
CA PRO A 60 13.18 1.70 8.72
C PRO A 60 14.15 1.30 9.84
N LYS A 61 14.67 2.29 10.58
CA LYS A 61 15.59 2.10 11.71
C LYS A 61 15.19 3.06 12.82
N LEU A 62 14.94 2.53 14.00
CA LEU A 62 14.51 3.32 15.15
C LEU A 62 15.65 4.14 15.75
N ASP A 63 16.86 3.60 15.75
CA ASP A 63 18.06 4.18 16.35
C ASP A 63 18.50 5.52 15.74
N VAL A 64 18.12 5.80 14.49
CA VAL A 64 18.38 7.09 13.86
C VAL A 64 17.64 8.25 14.54
N HIS A 65 16.60 7.95 15.31
CA HIS A 65 15.81 8.93 16.05
C HIS A 65 16.20 9.01 17.54
N ALA A 66 17.32 8.38 17.94
CA ALA A 66 17.79 8.42 19.32
C ALA A 66 18.09 9.85 19.77
N GLY A 67 17.48 10.25 20.88
CA GLY A 67 17.66 11.59 21.48
C GLY A 67 17.03 12.74 20.69
N GLN A 68 16.22 12.47 19.66
CA GLN A 68 15.52 13.48 18.87
C GLN A 68 14.14 13.83 19.45
N ASP A 69 13.69 15.05 19.19
CA ASP A 69 12.29 15.44 19.34
C ASP A 69 11.51 14.97 18.10
N VAL A 70 10.60 13.99 18.26
CA VAL A 70 9.87 13.40 17.15
C VAL A 70 8.41 13.81 17.19
N VAL A 71 7.92 14.37 16.09
CA VAL A 71 6.49 14.65 15.87
C VAL A 71 5.91 13.62 14.92
N ILE A 72 4.91 12.86 15.38
CA ILE A 72 4.16 11.88 14.59
C ILE A 72 2.85 12.50 14.16
N VAL A 73 2.57 12.51 12.85
CA VAL A 73 1.31 13.04 12.31
C VAL A 73 0.43 11.89 11.85
N GLY A 74 -0.67 11.65 12.56
CA GLY A 74 -1.57 10.56 12.23
C GLY A 74 -2.51 10.20 13.38
N GLY A 75 -3.33 9.18 13.21
CA GLY A 75 -4.29 8.74 14.24
C GLY A 75 -4.83 7.33 13.97
N GLY A 76 -4.15 6.56 13.13
CA GLY A 76 -4.36 5.13 12.90
C GLY A 76 -3.30 4.29 13.59
N ASP A 77 -3.40 2.96 13.46
CA ASP A 77 -2.50 2.00 14.12
C ASP A 77 -1.03 2.33 13.89
N SER A 78 -0.61 2.60 12.65
CA SER A 78 0.79 2.94 12.35
C SER A 78 1.32 4.15 13.14
N ALA A 79 0.49 5.18 13.38
CA ALA A 79 0.94 6.34 14.16
C ALA A 79 1.19 5.98 15.62
N PHE A 80 0.34 5.14 16.19
CA PHE A 80 0.45 4.68 17.57
C PHE A 80 1.55 3.64 17.75
N ASP A 81 1.77 2.75 16.77
CA ASP A 81 2.87 1.79 16.77
C ASP A 81 4.23 2.52 16.72
N TRP A 82 4.35 3.59 15.90
CA TRP A 82 5.54 4.43 15.90
C TRP A 82 5.71 5.18 17.23
N ALA A 83 4.62 5.66 17.84
CA ALA A 83 4.71 6.32 19.15
C ALA A 83 5.25 5.37 20.23
N LEU A 84 4.76 4.13 20.27
CA LEU A 84 5.27 3.11 21.20
C LEU A 84 6.73 2.75 20.93
N SER A 85 7.11 2.61 19.67
CA SER A 85 8.46 2.16 19.29
C SER A 85 9.50 3.24 19.49
N LEU A 86 9.16 4.51 19.27
CA LEU A 86 10.08 5.64 19.37
C LEU A 86 10.17 6.22 20.79
N HIS A 87 9.12 6.08 21.60
CA HIS A 87 9.10 6.64 22.96
C HIS A 87 10.32 6.27 23.84
N PRO A 88 10.81 5.00 23.86
CA PRO A 88 11.96 4.64 24.67
C PRO A 88 13.31 5.13 24.13
N ILE A 89 13.34 5.69 22.93
CA ILE A 89 14.57 5.99 22.18
C ILE A 89 14.71 7.51 21.95
N ALA A 90 13.63 8.17 21.60
CA ALA A 90 13.57 9.61 21.32
C ALA A 90 13.70 10.44 22.62
N ALA A 91 14.13 11.69 22.51
CA ALA A 91 14.09 12.65 23.63
C ALA A 91 12.65 12.99 23.99
N SER A 92 11.80 13.18 22.98
CA SER A 92 10.36 13.33 23.16
C SER A 92 9.58 12.78 21.96
N VAL A 93 8.34 12.35 22.21
CA VAL A 93 7.39 11.96 21.16
C VAL A 93 6.10 12.73 21.35
N THR A 94 5.69 13.46 20.30
CA THR A 94 4.39 14.15 20.23
C THR A 94 3.58 13.61 19.07
N LEU A 95 2.35 13.16 19.32
CA LEU A 95 1.44 12.70 18.27
C LEU A 95 0.39 13.78 17.97
N VAL A 96 0.34 14.25 16.74
CA VAL A 96 -0.61 15.26 16.25
C VAL A 96 -1.70 14.57 15.44
N HIS A 97 -2.97 14.78 15.78
CA HIS A 97 -4.11 14.23 15.08
C HIS A 97 -5.22 15.26 14.88
N ARG A 98 -5.80 15.25 13.67
CA ARG A 98 -6.83 16.21 13.25
C ARG A 98 -8.22 16.03 13.87
N ARG A 99 -8.44 14.96 14.64
CA ARG A 99 -9.69 14.63 15.33
C ARG A 99 -9.42 14.33 16.79
N GLU A 100 -10.46 14.31 17.61
CA GLU A 100 -10.35 13.83 18.99
C GLU A 100 -10.30 12.31 19.07
N ALA A 101 -11.09 11.63 18.25
CA ALA A 101 -11.16 10.18 18.22
C ALA A 101 -10.11 9.59 17.28
N PHE A 102 -9.41 8.58 17.75
CA PHE A 102 -8.43 7.82 16.98
C PHE A 102 -9.08 6.62 16.29
N ARG A 103 -8.48 6.18 15.19
CA ARG A 103 -8.86 4.93 14.50
C ARG A 103 -7.99 3.75 14.91
N ALA A 104 -6.92 4.00 15.66
CA ALA A 104 -6.04 2.99 16.19
C ALA A 104 -6.78 2.11 17.21
N HIS A 105 -6.28 0.89 17.39
CA HIS A 105 -6.82 -0.06 18.37
C HIS A 105 -6.79 0.55 19.78
N ALA A 106 -7.91 0.44 20.51
CA ALA A 106 -8.08 1.11 21.81
C ALA A 106 -6.96 0.76 22.81
N GLY A 107 -6.58 -0.51 22.90
CA GLY A 107 -5.52 -0.94 23.81
C GLY A 107 -4.13 -0.36 23.46
N THR A 108 -3.87 -0.04 22.19
CA THR A 108 -2.63 0.64 21.79
C THR A 108 -2.68 2.11 22.16
N VAL A 109 -3.83 2.75 21.97
CA VAL A 109 -4.08 4.15 22.38
C VAL A 109 -3.87 4.32 23.89
N ASP A 110 -4.42 3.39 24.69
CA ASP A 110 -4.30 3.44 26.15
C ASP A 110 -2.84 3.29 26.62
N LYS A 111 -2.09 2.37 26.03
CA LYS A 111 -0.65 2.22 26.29
C LYS A 111 0.14 3.49 26.00
N VAL A 112 -0.13 4.14 24.87
CA VAL A 112 0.53 5.39 24.50
C VAL A 112 0.22 6.51 25.48
N ARG A 113 -1.01 6.58 25.99
CA ARG A 113 -1.43 7.51 27.06
C ARG A 113 -0.72 7.23 28.39
N GLU A 114 -0.66 5.95 28.79
CA GLU A 114 0.01 5.52 30.03
C GLU A 114 1.51 5.85 30.02
N LEU A 115 2.16 5.80 28.85
CA LEU A 115 3.55 6.22 28.67
C LEU A 115 3.76 7.74 28.76
N GLY A 116 2.68 8.53 28.79
CA GLY A 116 2.77 9.98 28.86
C GLY A 116 3.17 10.65 27.53
N VAL A 117 3.02 9.96 26.40
CA VAL A 117 3.24 10.56 25.08
C VAL A 117 2.27 11.73 24.90
N ARG A 118 2.80 12.88 24.48
CA ARG A 118 1.98 14.08 24.26
C ARG A 118 1.04 13.86 23.06
N LEU A 119 -0.26 13.92 23.30
CA LEU A 119 -1.30 13.85 22.26
C LEU A 119 -1.88 15.24 22.00
N VAL A 120 -1.73 15.72 20.77
CA VAL A 120 -2.27 17.00 20.29
C VAL A 120 -3.40 16.68 19.31
N THR A 121 -4.62 16.64 19.82
CA THR A 121 -5.82 16.29 19.06
C THR A 121 -6.49 17.51 18.46
N SER A 122 -7.49 17.30 17.59
CA SER A 122 -8.23 18.34 16.88
C SER A 122 -7.34 19.37 16.17
N SER A 123 -6.13 18.95 15.77
CA SER A 123 -5.07 19.85 15.31
C SER A 123 -4.38 19.29 14.06
N GLU A 124 -3.96 20.18 13.20
CA GLU A 124 -3.24 19.86 11.96
C GLU A 124 -1.88 20.56 11.94
N VAL A 125 -0.86 19.88 11.39
CA VAL A 125 0.42 20.51 11.07
C VAL A 125 0.21 21.42 9.87
N THR A 126 0.46 22.72 10.06
CA THR A 126 0.24 23.77 9.07
C THR A 126 1.52 24.39 8.54
N GLY A 127 2.66 24.03 9.10
CA GLY A 127 3.97 24.47 8.62
C GLY A 127 5.10 23.62 9.19
N ILE A 128 6.15 23.48 8.40
CA ILE A 128 7.42 22.87 8.79
C ILE A 128 8.45 23.99 8.91
N GLU A 129 9.25 23.95 9.95
CA GLU A 129 10.30 24.93 10.21
C GLU A 129 11.68 24.28 10.10
N GLY A 130 12.63 25.05 9.60
CA GLY A 130 14.00 24.64 9.37
C GLY A 130 14.47 25.08 7.98
N ALA A 131 15.75 24.86 7.71
CA ALA A 131 16.35 25.09 6.40
C ALA A 131 16.74 23.72 5.78
N ASP A 132 17.94 23.25 6.08
CA ASP A 132 18.43 21.96 5.58
C ASP A 132 17.81 20.76 6.32
N HIS A 133 17.28 21.00 7.52
CA HIS A 133 16.66 19.97 8.37
C HIS A 133 15.50 20.57 9.17
N VAL A 134 14.54 19.72 9.51
CA VAL A 134 13.42 20.10 10.39
C VAL A 134 13.95 20.53 11.76
N THR A 135 13.46 21.66 12.29
CA THR A 135 13.73 22.16 13.64
C THR A 135 12.48 22.41 14.46
N GLY A 136 11.31 22.28 13.81
CA GLY A 136 10.03 22.42 14.45
C GLY A 136 8.88 22.32 13.49
N VAL A 137 7.68 22.23 14.04
CA VAL A 137 6.43 22.28 13.28
C VAL A 137 5.46 23.27 13.89
N ARG A 138 4.72 23.95 13.04
CA ARG A 138 3.52 24.73 13.43
C ARG A 138 2.30 23.84 13.40
N VAL A 139 1.52 23.92 14.45
CA VAL A 139 0.29 23.13 14.59
C VAL A 139 -0.85 24.10 14.90
N THR A 140 -1.94 23.99 14.14
CA THR A 140 -3.13 24.81 14.29
C THR A 140 -4.30 23.96 14.78
N HIS A 141 -4.96 24.39 15.85
CA HIS A 141 -6.16 23.75 16.35
C HIS A 141 -7.36 24.07 15.44
N LYS A 142 -8.04 23.06 14.94
CA LYS A 142 -9.04 23.19 13.86
C LYS A 142 -10.28 24.01 14.22
N GLN A 143 -10.68 24.02 15.47
CA GLN A 143 -11.90 24.68 15.90
C GLN A 143 -11.63 26.11 16.40
N THR A 144 -10.53 26.31 17.16
CA THR A 144 -10.21 27.60 17.75
C THR A 144 -9.32 28.46 16.88
N GLY A 145 -8.55 27.85 15.97
CA GLY A 145 -7.53 28.53 15.19
C GLY A 145 -6.24 28.80 15.97
N ASP A 146 -6.14 28.35 17.22
CA ASP A 146 -4.95 28.56 18.04
C ASP A 146 -3.75 27.86 17.42
N GLU A 147 -2.65 28.59 17.32
CA GLU A 147 -1.39 28.08 16.80
C GLU A 147 -0.40 27.79 17.93
N GLN A 148 0.30 26.70 17.81
CA GLN A 148 1.42 26.35 18.66
C GLN A 148 2.61 25.85 17.85
N ARG A 149 3.81 26.14 18.36
CA ARG A 149 5.04 25.57 17.85
C ARG A 149 5.42 24.34 18.68
N LEU A 150 5.76 23.24 17.99
CA LEU A 150 6.37 22.06 18.61
C LEU A 150 7.81 21.92 18.13
N PRO A 151 8.79 21.73 19.01
CA PRO A 151 10.14 21.35 18.59
C PRO A 151 10.08 20.00 17.88
N ALA A 152 10.85 19.84 16.83
CA ALA A 152 10.93 18.59 16.08
C ALA A 152 12.26 18.50 15.33
N ASP A 153 13.02 17.46 15.60
CA ASP A 153 14.16 17.07 14.77
C ASP A 153 13.73 16.10 13.66
N ALA A 154 12.60 15.43 13.85
CA ALA A 154 12.01 14.57 12.86
C ALA A 154 10.47 14.62 12.86
N VAL A 155 9.87 14.48 11.68
CA VAL A 155 8.41 14.34 11.48
C VAL A 155 8.12 13.00 10.82
N VAL A 156 7.34 12.16 11.50
CA VAL A 156 6.85 10.88 10.96
C VAL A 156 5.43 11.09 10.44
N ALA A 157 5.26 11.18 9.13
CA ALA A 157 3.96 11.37 8.49
C ALA A 157 3.22 10.03 8.32
N ALA A 158 2.58 9.56 9.41
CA ALA A 158 1.81 8.32 9.47
C ALA A 158 0.36 8.50 8.99
N LEU A 159 0.20 9.12 7.81
CA LEU A 159 -1.10 9.47 7.21
C LEU A 159 -1.74 8.35 6.39
N GLY A 160 -1.06 7.20 6.31
CA GLY A 160 -1.43 6.07 5.47
C GLY A 160 -0.91 6.22 4.03
N PHE A 161 -1.38 5.33 3.16
CA PHE A 161 -0.91 5.24 1.79
C PHE A 161 -2.07 5.42 0.81
N ILE A 162 -1.72 5.81 -0.41
CA ILE A 162 -2.59 5.79 -1.58
C ILE A 162 -2.14 4.61 -2.42
N ALA A 163 -3.04 3.65 -2.63
CA ALA A 163 -2.81 2.56 -3.56
C ALA A 163 -3.32 2.95 -4.94
N SER A 164 -2.54 2.68 -5.98
CA SER A 164 -2.92 2.88 -7.37
C SER A 164 -2.55 1.64 -8.16
N ILE A 165 -3.49 1.12 -8.94
CA ILE A 165 -3.24 0.00 -9.85
C ILE A 165 -2.57 0.47 -11.16
N GLY A 166 -2.31 1.78 -11.27
CA GLY A 166 -1.61 2.36 -12.41
C GLY A 166 -2.33 2.10 -13.74
N PRO A 167 -1.58 1.77 -14.80
CA PRO A 167 -2.13 1.55 -16.14
C PRO A 167 -3.21 0.46 -16.24
N LEU A 168 -3.23 -0.49 -15.29
CA LEU A 168 -4.25 -1.55 -15.26
C LEU A 168 -5.68 -1.01 -15.24
N ALA A 169 -5.87 0.22 -14.72
CA ALA A 169 -7.18 0.86 -14.68
C ALA A 169 -7.75 1.16 -16.08
N ASP A 170 -6.87 1.34 -17.06
CA ASP A 170 -7.21 1.78 -18.41
C ASP A 170 -7.17 0.64 -19.45
N TRP A 171 -6.83 -0.60 -19.04
CA TRP A 171 -6.70 -1.73 -19.96
C TRP A 171 -8.04 -2.32 -20.41
N GLY A 172 -9.18 -1.81 -19.90
CA GLY A 172 -10.52 -2.20 -20.33
C GLY A 172 -11.11 -3.42 -19.61
N MET A 173 -10.46 -3.89 -18.56
CA MET A 173 -11.03 -4.91 -17.66
C MET A 173 -12.11 -4.31 -16.77
N GLU A 174 -13.10 -5.11 -16.37
CA GLU A 174 -14.08 -4.69 -15.38
C GLU A 174 -13.42 -4.52 -14.00
N LEU A 175 -13.73 -3.40 -13.36
CA LEU A 175 -13.20 -3.03 -12.03
C LEU A 175 -14.33 -2.89 -11.01
N ASP A 176 -14.16 -3.51 -9.86
CA ASP A 176 -14.84 -3.06 -8.63
C ASP A 176 -13.87 -2.22 -7.82
N LYS A 177 -14.07 -0.89 -7.84
CA LYS A 177 -13.18 0.13 -7.25
C LYS A 177 -11.76 0.07 -7.85
N ARG A 178 -10.86 -0.71 -7.27
CA ARG A 178 -9.46 -0.85 -7.67
C ARG A 178 -9.06 -2.31 -7.86
N HIS A 179 -10.01 -3.20 -7.91
CA HIS A 179 -9.76 -4.63 -8.07
C HIS A 179 -10.35 -5.09 -9.39
N LEU A 180 -9.65 -6.00 -10.04
CA LEU A 180 -10.11 -6.63 -11.27
C LEU A 180 -11.19 -7.66 -10.92
N THR A 181 -12.37 -7.51 -11.51
CA THR A 181 -13.44 -8.52 -11.38
C THR A 181 -13.02 -9.78 -12.12
N VAL A 182 -13.07 -10.92 -11.43
CA VAL A 182 -12.76 -12.23 -12.00
C VAL A 182 -13.89 -13.23 -11.73
N ASP A 183 -13.99 -14.25 -12.57
CA ASP A 183 -14.87 -15.39 -12.35
C ASP A 183 -14.21 -16.47 -11.46
N THR A 184 -14.87 -17.62 -11.32
CA THR A 184 -14.37 -18.75 -10.52
C THR A 184 -13.13 -19.44 -11.11
N THR A 185 -12.79 -19.15 -12.36
CA THR A 185 -11.57 -19.62 -13.04
C THR A 185 -10.42 -18.62 -12.93
N MET A 186 -10.64 -17.50 -12.24
CA MET A 186 -9.74 -16.34 -12.15
C MET A 186 -9.59 -15.59 -13.49
N ALA A 187 -10.43 -15.82 -14.49
CA ALA A 187 -10.45 -15.06 -15.73
C ALA A 187 -11.08 -13.68 -15.51
N THR A 188 -10.47 -12.65 -16.09
CA THR A 188 -11.02 -11.29 -16.14
C THR A 188 -12.05 -11.18 -17.28
N THR A 189 -12.65 -10.00 -17.46
CA THR A 189 -13.54 -9.73 -18.59
C THR A 189 -12.82 -9.64 -19.94
N LEU A 190 -11.49 -9.56 -19.96
CA LEU A 190 -10.71 -9.62 -21.19
C LEU A 190 -10.27 -11.06 -21.47
N PRO A 191 -10.43 -11.54 -22.71
CA PRO A 191 -9.92 -12.84 -23.11
C PRO A 191 -8.40 -12.96 -22.85
N HIS A 192 -7.95 -14.17 -22.50
CA HIS A 192 -6.53 -14.47 -22.25
C HIS A 192 -5.89 -13.73 -21.05
N VAL A 193 -6.70 -13.01 -20.24
CA VAL A 193 -6.20 -12.26 -19.07
C VAL A 193 -6.84 -12.79 -17.80
N TYR A 194 -5.99 -13.21 -16.88
CA TYR A 194 -6.33 -13.71 -15.56
C TYR A 194 -5.79 -12.79 -14.47
N ALA A 195 -6.38 -12.84 -13.28
CA ALA A 195 -5.85 -12.10 -12.13
C ALA A 195 -5.97 -12.94 -10.86
N ALA A 196 -4.98 -12.79 -9.96
CA ALA A 196 -4.93 -13.50 -8.69
C ALA A 196 -4.28 -12.65 -7.59
N GLY A 197 -4.59 -12.96 -6.34
CA GLY A 197 -4.14 -12.20 -5.17
C GLY A 197 -4.98 -10.96 -4.93
N ASP A 198 -4.44 -9.98 -4.22
CA ASP A 198 -5.20 -8.81 -3.75
C ASP A 198 -5.69 -7.88 -4.88
N ILE A 199 -5.20 -8.06 -6.10
CA ILE A 199 -5.72 -7.34 -7.27
C ILE A 199 -7.07 -7.88 -7.74
N ALA A 200 -7.35 -9.17 -7.51
CA ALA A 200 -8.57 -9.83 -7.94
C ALA A 200 -9.71 -9.65 -6.94
N THR A 201 -10.95 -9.53 -7.44
CA THR A 201 -12.17 -9.52 -6.64
C THR A 201 -13.27 -10.36 -7.24
N TYR A 202 -14.04 -11.01 -6.37
CA TYR A 202 -15.23 -11.81 -6.69
C TYR A 202 -16.09 -11.96 -5.43
N PRO A 203 -17.37 -12.34 -5.53
CA PRO A 203 -18.21 -12.54 -4.35
C PRO A 203 -17.61 -13.54 -3.37
N GLY A 204 -17.43 -13.11 -2.11
CA GLY A 204 -16.83 -13.94 -1.05
C GLY A 204 -15.31 -13.87 -0.98
N LYS A 205 -14.65 -13.00 -1.73
CA LYS A 205 -13.19 -12.77 -1.67
C LYS A 205 -12.75 -12.38 -0.26
N VAL A 206 -11.72 -13.07 0.23
CA VAL A 206 -11.00 -12.73 1.46
C VAL A 206 -9.55 -12.36 1.10
N PRO A 207 -9.06 -11.15 1.42
CA PRO A 207 -7.71 -10.71 1.05
C PRO A 207 -6.66 -11.31 2.01
N LEU A 208 -6.31 -12.56 1.78
CA LEU A 208 -5.28 -13.31 2.48
C LEU A 208 -4.25 -13.86 1.49
N ILE A 209 -2.99 -13.89 1.89
CA ILE A 209 -1.90 -14.47 1.09
C ILE A 209 -2.19 -15.91 0.67
N SER A 210 -2.71 -16.73 1.60
CA SER A 210 -3.06 -18.13 1.34
C SER A 210 -4.18 -18.28 0.28
N VAL A 211 -5.14 -17.37 0.27
CA VAL A 211 -6.19 -17.33 -0.77
C VAL A 211 -5.58 -16.98 -2.11
N GLY A 212 -4.69 -15.96 -2.16
CA GLY A 212 -3.99 -15.56 -3.38
C GLY A 212 -3.16 -16.68 -4.00
N PHE A 213 -2.52 -17.53 -3.22
CA PHE A 213 -1.83 -18.73 -3.75
C PHE A 213 -2.80 -19.72 -4.37
N GLY A 214 -3.95 -19.97 -3.76
CA GLY A 214 -4.99 -20.82 -4.33
C GLY A 214 -5.55 -20.26 -5.64
N GLU A 215 -5.79 -18.96 -5.70
CA GLU A 215 -6.23 -18.26 -6.90
C GLU A 215 -5.19 -18.34 -8.03
N ALA A 216 -3.92 -18.16 -7.73
CA ALA A 216 -2.84 -18.31 -8.71
C ALA A 216 -2.82 -19.73 -9.30
N ALA A 217 -3.00 -20.75 -8.46
CA ALA A 217 -3.10 -22.12 -8.93
C ALA A 217 -4.33 -22.34 -9.84
N LEU A 218 -5.51 -21.79 -9.46
CA LEU A 218 -6.71 -21.84 -10.31
C LEU A 218 -6.47 -21.14 -11.65
N ALA A 219 -5.92 -19.93 -11.64
CA ALA A 219 -5.63 -19.17 -12.85
C ALA A 219 -4.71 -19.95 -13.81
N VAL A 220 -3.60 -20.50 -13.32
CA VAL A 220 -2.63 -21.24 -14.14
C VAL A 220 -3.25 -22.50 -14.73
N ASN A 221 -4.00 -23.28 -13.94
CA ASN A 221 -4.63 -24.50 -14.44
C ASN A 221 -5.73 -24.22 -15.48
N ASN A 222 -6.50 -23.13 -15.30
CA ASN A 222 -7.52 -22.74 -16.27
C ASN A 222 -6.94 -22.09 -17.54
N ALA A 223 -5.76 -21.49 -17.44
CA ALA A 223 -5.02 -20.92 -18.57
C ALA A 223 -4.28 -22.00 -19.42
N ALA A 224 -3.88 -23.11 -18.82
CA ALA A 224 -3.09 -24.14 -19.47
C ALA A 224 -3.70 -24.66 -20.78
N PRO A 225 -5.01 -24.95 -20.90
CA PRO A 225 -5.66 -25.38 -22.15
C PRO A 225 -5.60 -24.34 -23.29
N LEU A 226 -5.48 -23.05 -22.95
CA LEU A 226 -5.30 -21.99 -23.95
C LEU A 226 -3.89 -21.99 -24.55
N ILE A 227 -2.91 -22.43 -23.77
CA ILE A 227 -1.50 -22.50 -24.18
C ILE A 227 -1.26 -23.81 -24.95
N ASP A 228 -1.77 -24.92 -24.42
CA ASP A 228 -1.71 -26.23 -25.04
C ASP A 228 -3.07 -26.95 -24.90
N PRO A 229 -3.84 -27.03 -25.98
CA PRO A 229 -5.17 -27.67 -25.97
C PRO A 229 -5.16 -29.16 -25.63
N THR A 230 -4.02 -29.81 -25.60
CA THR A 230 -3.90 -31.20 -25.16
C THR A 230 -3.91 -31.36 -23.65
N HIS A 231 -3.68 -30.27 -22.90
CA HIS A 231 -3.74 -30.24 -21.45
C HIS A 231 -5.19 -30.00 -20.97
N GLY A 232 -5.62 -30.80 -19.98
CA GLY A 232 -6.84 -30.52 -19.22
C GLY A 232 -6.62 -29.47 -18.15
N VAL A 233 -7.71 -28.91 -17.62
CA VAL A 233 -7.66 -27.96 -16.48
C VAL A 233 -7.03 -28.59 -15.23
N PHE A 234 -7.21 -29.89 -15.03
CA PHE A 234 -6.57 -30.64 -13.95
C PHE A 234 -5.71 -31.77 -14.52
N PRO A 235 -4.37 -31.68 -14.44
CA PRO A 235 -3.47 -32.69 -15.04
C PRO A 235 -3.44 -34.02 -14.30
N GLY A 236 -4.18 -34.17 -13.18
CA GLY A 236 -4.13 -35.36 -12.33
C GLY A 236 -3.10 -35.25 -11.20
N HIS A 237 -3.01 -36.29 -10.40
CA HIS A 237 -1.98 -36.41 -9.35
C HIS A 237 -0.80 -37.22 -9.85
N SER A 238 0.42 -36.80 -9.52
CA SER A 238 1.67 -37.52 -9.85
C SER A 238 1.72 -38.97 -9.34
N SER A 239 0.88 -39.29 -8.34
CA SER A 239 0.71 -40.66 -7.82
C SER A 239 -0.26 -41.53 -8.66
N GLY A 240 -0.90 -40.96 -9.68
CA GLY A 240 -1.81 -41.68 -10.58
C GLY A 240 -1.16 -42.24 -11.85
N GLU A 241 0.09 -41.89 -12.14
CA GLU A 241 0.86 -42.42 -13.28
C GLU A 241 1.57 -43.72 -12.87
N SER A 242 0.83 -44.76 -12.59
CA SER A 242 1.39 -46.10 -12.59
C SER A 242 0.42 -47.03 -13.31
N SER A 243 0.89 -47.53 -14.43
CA SER A 243 0.33 -48.59 -15.25
C SER A 243 -0.41 -48.16 -16.54
N ALA A 244 0.37 -48.02 -17.61
CA ALA A 244 0.05 -48.61 -18.90
C ALA A 244 1.30 -49.25 -19.45
#